data_8afc6ee5ddaf15eaa396dcf2ab8bbbb4
#
_entry.id   8afc6ee5ddaf15eaa396dcf2ab8bbbb4
#
_cell.length_a   1.000
_cell.length_b   1.000
_cell.length_c   1.000
_cell.angle_alpha   90.00
_cell.angle_beta   90.00
_cell.angle_gamma   90.00
#
_symmetry.space_group_name_H-M   'P 1'
#
loop_
_entity.id
_entity.type
_entity.pdbx_description
1 polymer ?
#
loop_
_entity_poly.entity_id
_entity_poly.type
_entity_poly.pdbx_seq_one_letter_code
_entity_poly.pdbx_strand_id
1 'polypeptide(L)'
;QFIQQLVQLYHELQTAQMDFTDLELLEEAEKREDLLAIFEAVSEMLVQHQYESQSKMAFFLNQVEKGHLEEQLQDVAIVVDGFTRFSAEEEALIGLLHRKGVEIVIGVYASEKAYRASFREGNLYQASVDFLLQLAKTFEVQPQYCGQAIEDSFSRITRMLEVRYDFSQVENELEDQDRTAVQLWQTNTQ
;
A
#
# COMPACT_ATOMS: atom_id res chain seq x y z
N GLN A 1 18.58 -18.76 10.79
CA GLN A 1 18.57 -17.81 9.66
C GLN A 1 17.80 -18.40 8.46
N PHE A 2 18.12 -19.63 7.97
CA PHE A 2 17.42 -20.26 6.83
C PHE A 2 15.92 -20.49 7.08
N ILE A 3 15.56 -21.09 8.23
CA ILE A 3 14.13 -21.30 8.59
C ILE A 3 13.35 -19.99 8.66
N GLN A 4 13.97 -18.93 9.19
CA GLN A 4 13.32 -17.60 9.24
C GLN A 4 13.04 -17.06 7.84
N GLN A 5 13.97 -17.25 6.90
CA GLN A 5 13.77 -16.83 5.50
C GLN A 5 12.67 -17.65 4.81
N LEU A 6 12.57 -18.95 5.08
CA LEU A 6 11.47 -19.79 4.56
C LEU A 6 10.10 -19.34 5.10
N VAL A 7 10.01 -19.08 6.41
CA VAL A 7 8.77 -18.58 7.03
C VAL A 7 8.39 -17.23 6.46
N GLN A 8 9.36 -16.35 6.27
CA GLN A 8 9.12 -15.05 5.66
C GLN A 8 8.61 -15.19 4.22
N LEU A 9 9.26 -16.02 3.40
CA LEU A 9 8.84 -16.29 2.02
C LEU A 9 7.42 -16.89 1.98
N TYR A 10 7.10 -17.83 2.87
CA TYR A 10 5.75 -18.38 2.99
C TYR A 10 4.71 -17.30 3.26
N HIS A 11 4.98 -16.40 4.21
CA HIS A 11 4.09 -15.26 4.49
C HIS A 11 3.98 -14.28 3.33
N GLU A 12 5.07 -14.02 2.61
CA GLU A 12 5.07 -13.15 1.43
C GLU A 12 4.18 -13.72 0.31
N LEU A 13 4.27 -15.03 0.05
CA LEU A 13 3.40 -15.71 -0.92
C LEU A 13 1.92 -15.64 -0.52
N GLN A 14 1.62 -15.90 0.77
CA GLN A 14 0.25 -15.76 1.28
C GLN A 14 -0.29 -14.34 1.13
N THR A 15 0.51 -13.33 1.50
CA THR A 15 0.12 -11.91 1.41
C THR A 15 -0.08 -11.46 -0.03
N ALA A 16 0.69 -12.02 -0.96
CA ALA A 16 0.56 -11.79 -2.39
C ALA A 16 -0.59 -12.59 -3.04
N GLN A 17 -1.29 -13.45 -2.28
CA GLN A 17 -2.29 -14.38 -2.78
C GLN A 17 -1.77 -15.29 -3.92
N MET A 18 -0.48 -15.62 -3.86
CA MET A 18 0.17 -16.51 -4.82
C MET A 18 0.04 -17.96 -4.35
N ASP A 19 -0.22 -18.86 -5.29
CA ASP A 19 -0.16 -20.28 -5.03
C ASP A 19 1.29 -20.79 -5.14
N PHE A 20 1.59 -21.92 -4.52
CA PHE A 20 2.92 -22.53 -4.64
C PHE A 20 3.25 -22.94 -6.09
N THR A 21 2.25 -23.17 -6.92
CA THR A 21 2.41 -23.38 -8.37
C THR A 21 3.00 -22.18 -9.08
N ASP A 22 2.81 -20.97 -8.55
CA ASP A 22 3.40 -19.75 -9.13
C ASP A 22 4.94 -19.72 -8.97
N LEU A 23 5.50 -20.56 -8.09
CA LEU A 23 6.94 -20.78 -7.99
C LEU A 23 7.54 -21.42 -9.26
N GLU A 24 6.72 -21.92 -10.18
CA GLU A 24 7.18 -22.39 -11.49
C GLU A 24 7.88 -21.29 -12.30
N LEU A 25 7.66 -20.02 -11.95
CA LEU A 25 8.33 -18.87 -12.56
C LEU A 25 9.81 -18.72 -12.14
N LEU A 26 10.26 -19.45 -11.11
CA LEU A 26 11.67 -19.45 -10.71
C LEU A 26 12.53 -20.17 -11.74
N GLU A 27 13.59 -19.51 -12.19
CA GLU A 27 14.52 -20.06 -13.21
C GLU A 27 15.35 -21.23 -12.69
N GLU A 28 15.66 -21.27 -11.37
CA GLU A 28 16.47 -22.32 -10.73
C GLU A 28 15.62 -23.55 -10.40
N ALA A 29 15.62 -24.57 -11.28
CA ALA A 29 14.77 -25.74 -11.16
C ALA A 29 14.96 -26.53 -9.86
N GLU A 30 16.20 -26.78 -9.41
CA GLU A 30 16.47 -27.53 -8.17
C GLU A 30 15.92 -26.80 -6.95
N LYS A 31 16.13 -25.50 -6.85
CA LYS A 31 15.64 -24.69 -5.75
C LYS A 31 14.11 -24.59 -5.72
N ARG A 32 13.50 -24.56 -6.89
CA ARG A 32 12.05 -24.58 -7.04
C ARG A 32 11.47 -25.88 -6.51
N GLU A 33 12.02 -27.03 -6.90
CA GLU A 33 11.57 -28.36 -6.45
C GLU A 33 11.67 -28.49 -4.93
N ASP A 34 12.80 -28.06 -4.35
CA ASP A 34 13.01 -28.07 -2.90
C ASP A 34 11.98 -27.20 -2.16
N LEU A 35 11.71 -25.98 -2.66
CA LEU A 35 10.73 -25.07 -2.07
C LEU A 35 9.31 -25.63 -2.15
N LEU A 36 8.93 -26.17 -3.30
CA LEU A 36 7.62 -26.84 -3.48
C LEU A 36 7.44 -27.98 -2.50
N ALA A 37 8.42 -28.88 -2.39
CA ALA A 37 8.36 -30.01 -1.47
C ALA A 37 8.23 -29.56 0.00
N ILE A 38 8.96 -28.50 0.40
CA ILE A 38 8.88 -27.95 1.76
C ILE A 38 7.49 -27.35 2.02
N PHE A 39 6.97 -26.55 1.12
CA PHE A 39 5.69 -25.88 1.31
C PHE A 39 4.50 -26.83 1.25
N GLU A 40 4.55 -27.85 0.40
CA GLU A 40 3.55 -28.95 0.39
C GLU A 40 3.55 -29.68 1.74
N ALA A 41 4.72 -30.07 2.25
CA ALA A 41 4.83 -30.75 3.54
C ALA A 41 4.32 -29.87 4.70
N VAL A 42 4.64 -28.57 4.69
CA VAL A 42 4.12 -27.62 5.69
C VAL A 42 2.58 -27.51 5.60
N SER A 43 2.02 -27.40 4.40
CA SER A 43 0.58 -27.32 4.19
C SER A 43 -0.13 -28.58 4.68
N GLU A 44 0.40 -29.77 4.39
CA GLU A 44 -0.14 -31.04 4.91
C GLU A 44 -0.10 -31.10 6.43
N MET A 45 0.99 -30.68 7.06
CA MET A 45 1.10 -30.63 8.52
C MET A 45 0.09 -29.67 9.13
N LEU A 46 -0.11 -28.48 8.54
CA LEU A 46 -1.09 -27.50 9.03
C LEU A 46 -2.51 -28.06 8.96
N VAL A 47 -2.86 -28.74 7.85
CA VAL A 47 -4.17 -29.40 7.70
C VAL A 47 -4.34 -30.53 8.72
N GLN A 48 -3.33 -31.37 8.92
CA GLN A 48 -3.38 -32.49 9.88
C GLN A 48 -3.56 -32.00 11.32
N HIS A 49 -2.97 -30.89 11.68
CA HIS A 49 -3.06 -30.32 13.02
C HIS A 49 -4.22 -29.31 13.18
N GLN A 50 -5.08 -29.18 12.18
CA GLN A 50 -6.20 -28.22 12.16
C GLN A 50 -5.76 -26.78 12.40
N TYR A 51 -4.52 -26.44 12.09
CA TYR A 51 -4.08 -25.05 12.02
C TYR A 51 -4.62 -24.42 10.74
N GLU A 52 -5.37 -23.33 10.89
CA GLU A 52 -5.73 -22.53 9.75
C GLU A 52 -4.47 -21.91 9.14
N SER A 53 -4.10 -22.34 7.94
CA SER A 53 -2.95 -21.81 7.20
C SER A 53 -3.20 -20.42 6.63
N GLN A 54 -4.41 -19.91 6.80
CA GLN A 54 -4.82 -18.63 6.24
C GLN A 54 -4.33 -17.46 7.10
N SER A 55 -3.87 -16.39 6.45
CA SER A 55 -3.66 -15.12 7.12
C SER A 55 -4.97 -14.65 7.79
N LYS A 56 -4.88 -13.82 8.84
CA LYS A 56 -6.09 -13.23 9.46
C LYS A 56 -6.92 -12.47 8.43
N MET A 57 -6.26 -11.85 7.44
CA MET A 57 -6.90 -11.14 6.35
C MET A 57 -7.65 -12.10 5.43
N ALA A 58 -7.02 -13.20 5.01
CA ALA A 58 -7.66 -14.23 4.18
C ALA A 58 -8.85 -14.88 4.89
N PHE A 59 -8.75 -15.13 6.20
CA PHE A 59 -9.87 -15.59 7.00
C PHE A 59 -11.03 -14.58 7.00
N PHE A 60 -10.72 -13.31 7.24
CA PHE A 60 -11.73 -12.24 7.23
C PHE A 60 -12.40 -12.09 5.86
N LEU A 61 -11.63 -12.10 4.78
CA LEU A 61 -12.15 -12.11 3.40
C LEU A 61 -13.16 -13.24 3.20
N ASN A 62 -12.83 -14.45 3.62
CA ASN A 62 -13.71 -15.62 3.51
C ASN A 62 -15.02 -15.43 4.32
N GLN A 63 -14.95 -14.84 5.52
CA GLN A 63 -16.16 -14.56 6.32
C GLN A 63 -17.07 -13.52 5.65
N VAL A 64 -16.49 -12.46 5.07
CA VAL A 64 -17.24 -11.44 4.31
C VAL A 64 -17.86 -12.03 3.05
N GLU A 65 -17.09 -12.85 2.31
CA GLU A 65 -17.56 -13.49 1.08
C GLU A 65 -18.74 -14.43 1.33
N LYS A 66 -18.68 -15.22 2.40
CA LYS A 66 -19.75 -16.12 2.83
C LYS A 66 -20.98 -15.41 3.41
N GLY A 67 -20.92 -14.10 3.61
CA GLY A 67 -22.02 -13.31 4.17
C GLY A 67 -22.18 -13.43 5.68
N HIS A 68 -21.22 -14.00 6.39
CA HIS A 68 -21.27 -14.15 7.85
C HIS A 68 -21.20 -12.83 8.62
N LEU A 69 -20.77 -11.75 7.95
CA LEU A 69 -20.59 -10.43 8.53
C LEU A 69 -21.56 -9.38 7.96
N GLU A 70 -22.61 -9.78 7.26
CA GLU A 70 -23.53 -8.84 6.60
C GLU A 70 -24.20 -7.88 7.59
N GLU A 71 -24.64 -8.38 8.76
CA GLU A 71 -25.26 -7.55 9.80
C GLU A 71 -24.26 -6.55 10.40
N GLN A 72 -23.01 -6.96 10.59
CA GLN A 72 -21.94 -6.12 11.14
C GLN A 72 -21.45 -5.06 10.15
N LEU A 73 -21.62 -5.30 8.86
CA LEU A 73 -21.22 -4.39 7.79
C LEU A 73 -22.33 -3.42 7.37
N GLN A 74 -23.57 -3.64 7.87
CA GLN A 74 -24.64 -2.68 7.67
C GLN A 74 -24.31 -1.36 8.38
N ASP A 75 -24.53 -0.25 7.72
CA ASP A 75 -24.33 1.11 8.25
C ASP A 75 -22.87 1.41 8.69
N VAL A 76 -21.90 0.66 8.16
CA VAL A 76 -20.47 0.89 8.38
C VAL A 76 -19.91 1.71 7.22
N ALA A 77 -19.18 2.77 7.55
CA ALA A 77 -18.30 3.47 6.63
C ALA A 77 -16.84 3.20 7.03
N ILE A 78 -16.02 2.84 6.05
CA ILE A 78 -14.60 2.56 6.24
C ILE A 78 -13.78 3.72 5.72
N VAL A 79 -12.92 4.27 6.56
CA VAL A 79 -11.97 5.31 6.19
C VAL A 79 -10.56 4.73 6.22
N VAL A 80 -9.89 4.78 5.08
CA VAL A 80 -8.51 4.34 4.91
C VAL A 80 -7.65 5.56 4.62
N ASP A 81 -6.61 5.78 5.42
CA ASP A 81 -5.77 6.97 5.30
C ASP A 81 -4.28 6.63 5.42
N GLY A 82 -3.43 7.38 4.72
CA GLY A 82 -1.98 7.28 4.82
C GLY A 82 -1.32 6.13 4.04
N PHE A 83 -2.06 5.44 3.19
CA PHE A 83 -1.51 4.41 2.31
C PHE A 83 -0.96 5.00 1.01
N THR A 84 0.13 4.42 0.53
CA THR A 84 0.72 4.71 -0.79
C THR A 84 0.61 3.51 -1.74
N ARG A 85 0.20 2.36 -1.22
CA ARG A 85 -0.09 1.13 -1.96
C ARG A 85 -0.89 0.18 -1.07
N PHE A 86 -1.59 -0.75 -1.69
CA PHE A 86 -2.18 -1.91 -1.02
C PHE A 86 -1.38 -3.18 -1.35
N SER A 87 -1.37 -4.11 -0.44
CA SER A 87 -1.06 -5.51 -0.74
C SER A 87 -2.22 -6.13 -1.54
N ALA A 88 -1.98 -7.27 -2.17
CA ALA A 88 -3.04 -7.99 -2.90
C ALA A 88 -4.23 -8.36 -2.00
N GLU A 89 -3.97 -8.74 -0.75
CA GLU A 89 -5.03 -9.05 0.22
C GLU A 89 -5.84 -7.80 0.61
N GLU A 90 -5.18 -6.66 0.81
CA GLU A 90 -5.87 -5.39 1.12
C GLU A 90 -6.71 -4.91 -0.07
N GLU A 91 -6.19 -4.99 -1.28
CA GLU A 91 -6.94 -4.63 -2.49
C GLU A 91 -8.15 -5.56 -2.69
N ALA A 92 -7.97 -6.87 -2.48
CA ALA A 92 -9.06 -7.85 -2.53
C ALA A 92 -10.14 -7.54 -1.49
N LEU A 93 -9.73 -7.18 -0.26
CA LEU A 93 -10.66 -6.80 0.81
C LEU A 93 -11.46 -5.54 0.46
N ILE A 94 -10.79 -4.47 0.05
CA ILE A 94 -11.45 -3.22 -0.36
C ILE A 94 -12.43 -3.50 -1.52
N GLY A 95 -12.00 -4.28 -2.53
CA GLY A 95 -12.83 -4.66 -3.65
C GLY A 95 -14.05 -5.49 -3.24
N LEU A 96 -13.90 -6.42 -2.30
CA LEU A 96 -15.00 -7.23 -1.78
C LEU A 96 -16.00 -6.38 -0.99
N LEU A 97 -15.53 -5.54 -0.08
CA LEU A 97 -16.38 -4.65 0.71
C LEU A 97 -17.15 -3.66 -0.18
N HIS A 98 -16.49 -3.11 -1.20
CA HIS A 98 -17.13 -2.25 -2.19
C HIS A 98 -18.27 -2.99 -2.93
N ARG A 99 -18.02 -4.22 -3.39
CA ARG A 99 -19.07 -5.05 -4.04
C ARG A 99 -20.23 -5.39 -3.09
N LYS A 100 -19.98 -5.47 -1.79
CA LYS A 100 -21.02 -5.68 -0.75
C LYS A 100 -21.76 -4.38 -0.39
N GLY A 101 -21.43 -3.25 -1.01
CA GLY A 101 -22.11 -1.98 -0.81
C GLY A 101 -21.66 -1.19 0.42
N VAL A 102 -20.51 -1.56 1.02
CA VAL A 102 -19.92 -0.81 2.13
C VAL A 102 -19.40 0.54 1.61
N GLU A 103 -19.71 1.62 2.30
CA GLU A 103 -19.16 2.94 2.00
C GLU A 103 -17.67 2.97 2.36
N ILE A 104 -16.82 3.36 1.39
CA ILE A 104 -15.37 3.39 1.58
C ILE A 104 -14.83 4.73 1.13
N VAL A 105 -14.08 5.38 2.02
CA VAL A 105 -13.35 6.62 1.74
C VAL A 105 -11.86 6.35 1.86
N ILE A 106 -11.10 6.63 0.80
CA ILE A 106 -9.65 6.43 0.80
C ILE A 106 -8.96 7.79 0.64
N GLY A 107 -8.21 8.19 1.68
CA GLY A 107 -7.38 9.39 1.68
C GLY A 107 -5.97 9.08 1.18
N VAL A 108 -5.53 9.82 0.16
CA VAL A 108 -4.18 9.71 -0.40
C VAL A 108 -3.52 11.09 -0.34
N TYR A 109 -2.32 11.15 0.21
CA TYR A 109 -1.56 12.40 0.31
C TYR A 109 -0.91 12.75 -1.03
N ALA A 110 -1.27 13.92 -1.55
CA ALA A 110 -0.63 14.50 -2.72
C ALA A 110 -0.71 16.03 -2.65
N SER A 111 0.18 16.74 -3.34
CA SER A 111 0.00 18.18 -3.55
C SER A 111 -1.04 18.43 -4.63
N GLU A 112 -1.64 19.63 -4.60
CA GLU A 112 -2.54 20.06 -5.67
C GLU A 112 -1.85 20.05 -7.05
N LYS A 113 -0.58 20.45 -7.08
CA LYS A 113 0.25 20.43 -8.29
C LYS A 113 0.43 19.02 -8.82
N ALA A 114 0.80 18.05 -7.97
CA ALA A 114 0.95 16.66 -8.36
C ALA A 114 -0.36 16.06 -8.87
N TYR A 115 -1.47 16.37 -8.23
CA TYR A 115 -2.80 15.89 -8.63
C TYR A 115 -3.25 16.46 -9.99
N ARG A 116 -2.95 17.75 -10.28
CA ARG A 116 -3.37 18.44 -11.51
C ARG A 116 -2.37 18.31 -12.66
N ALA A 117 -1.10 18.07 -12.37
CA ALA A 117 -0.08 17.94 -13.41
C ALA A 117 -0.15 16.55 -14.05
N SER A 118 -0.22 16.54 -15.39
CA SER A 118 0.12 15.33 -16.11
C SER A 118 1.54 14.90 -15.71
N PHE A 119 1.64 13.69 -15.12
CA PHE A 119 2.84 13.15 -14.48
C PHE A 119 4.12 13.40 -15.25
N ARG A 120 5.10 14.00 -14.56
CA ARG A 120 6.49 13.92 -14.92
C ARG A 120 7.17 12.97 -13.95
N GLU A 121 7.96 12.05 -14.45
CA GLU A 121 8.86 11.24 -13.64
C GLU A 121 9.66 12.13 -12.68
N GLY A 122 9.77 11.70 -11.42
CA GLY A 122 10.53 12.41 -10.42
C GLY A 122 9.75 13.37 -9.52
N ASN A 123 8.41 13.38 -9.57
CA ASN A 123 7.62 14.11 -8.58
C ASN A 123 7.69 13.42 -7.20
N LEU A 124 7.76 14.23 -6.14
CA LEU A 124 7.80 13.74 -4.76
C LEU A 124 6.60 12.86 -4.39
N TYR A 125 5.44 13.14 -4.98
CA TYR A 125 4.18 12.44 -4.75
C TYR A 125 3.83 11.41 -5.83
N GLN A 126 4.79 11.05 -6.70
CA GLN A 126 4.57 10.13 -7.81
C GLN A 126 3.87 8.84 -7.36
N ALA A 127 4.43 8.15 -6.36
CA ALA A 127 3.88 6.89 -5.87
C ALA A 127 2.43 7.04 -5.35
N SER A 128 2.15 8.11 -4.63
CA SER A 128 0.81 8.38 -4.09
C SER A 128 -0.22 8.64 -5.19
N VAL A 129 0.17 9.36 -6.22
CA VAL A 129 -0.75 9.68 -7.32
C VAL A 129 -0.91 8.49 -8.26
N ASP A 130 0.13 7.72 -8.52
CA ASP A 130 0.03 6.46 -9.28
C ASP A 130 -0.95 5.50 -8.58
N PHE A 131 -0.84 5.38 -7.25
CA PHE A 131 -1.77 4.60 -6.44
C PHE A 131 -3.21 5.15 -6.52
N LEU A 132 -3.39 6.47 -6.39
CA LEU A 132 -4.70 7.11 -6.53
C LEU A 132 -5.34 6.83 -7.89
N LEU A 133 -4.58 6.94 -8.97
CA LEU A 133 -5.06 6.69 -10.32
C LEU A 133 -5.38 5.20 -10.57
N GLN A 134 -4.60 4.30 -9.99
CA GLN A 134 -4.89 2.88 -10.00
C GLN A 134 -6.24 2.59 -9.31
N LEU A 135 -6.44 3.11 -8.10
CA LEU A 135 -7.70 2.96 -7.37
C LEU A 135 -8.88 3.55 -8.13
N ALA A 136 -8.71 4.78 -8.66
CA ALA A 136 -9.74 5.44 -9.44
C ALA A 136 -10.17 4.62 -10.66
N LYS A 137 -9.21 3.99 -11.32
CA LYS A 137 -9.46 3.09 -12.46
C LYS A 137 -10.11 1.78 -12.03
N THR A 138 -9.61 1.16 -10.95
CA THR A 138 -10.11 -0.14 -10.47
C THR A 138 -11.55 -0.04 -9.98
N PHE A 139 -11.91 1.03 -9.30
CA PHE A 139 -13.23 1.24 -8.72
C PHE A 139 -14.14 2.16 -9.54
N GLU A 140 -13.69 2.62 -10.70
CA GLU A 140 -14.44 3.51 -11.60
C GLU A 140 -14.95 4.78 -10.91
N VAL A 141 -14.15 5.35 -10.00
CA VAL A 141 -14.47 6.55 -9.23
C VAL A 141 -13.66 7.75 -9.70
N GLN A 142 -14.19 8.96 -9.46
CA GLN A 142 -13.47 10.21 -9.71
C GLN A 142 -12.86 10.71 -8.41
N PRO A 143 -11.52 10.82 -8.32
CA PRO A 143 -10.88 11.39 -7.13
C PRO A 143 -11.25 12.84 -6.94
N GLN A 144 -11.33 13.26 -5.68
CA GLN A 144 -11.60 14.65 -5.32
C GLN A 144 -10.41 15.21 -4.53
N TYR A 145 -10.01 16.43 -4.86
CA TYR A 145 -9.01 17.13 -4.10
C TYR A 145 -9.67 17.89 -2.94
N CYS A 146 -9.30 17.53 -1.71
CA CYS A 146 -9.87 18.10 -0.48
C CYS A 146 -8.88 18.99 0.29
N GLY A 147 -7.75 19.35 -0.32
CA GLY A 147 -6.71 20.16 0.32
C GLY A 147 -7.17 21.59 0.63
N GLN A 148 -6.81 22.08 1.82
CA GLN A 148 -6.83 23.48 2.14
C GLN A 148 -5.40 24.03 2.11
N ALA A 149 -5.20 25.16 1.45
CA ALA A 149 -3.90 25.81 1.46
C ALA A 149 -3.62 26.35 2.87
N ILE A 150 -2.70 25.73 3.58
CA ILE A 150 -2.16 26.25 4.83
C ILE A 150 -0.86 26.98 4.48
N GLU A 151 -0.78 28.26 4.77
CA GLU A 151 0.40 29.08 4.52
C GLU A 151 1.26 29.18 5.78
N ASP A 152 2.07 28.16 6.03
CA ASP A 152 3.06 28.13 7.10
C ASP A 152 4.47 27.79 6.55
N SER A 153 5.47 27.89 7.41
CA SER A 153 6.85 27.56 7.04
C SER A 153 7.00 26.15 6.49
N PHE A 154 6.26 25.19 7.02
CA PHE A 154 6.32 23.80 6.59
C PHE A 154 5.78 23.62 5.18
N SER A 155 4.64 24.23 4.89
CA SER A 155 4.01 24.20 3.56
C SER A 155 4.90 24.85 2.49
N ARG A 156 5.55 25.99 2.81
CA ARG A 156 6.47 26.66 1.90
C ARG A 156 7.71 25.81 1.61
N ILE A 157 8.30 25.19 2.64
CA ILE A 157 9.46 24.28 2.49
C ILE A 157 9.07 23.06 1.66
N THR A 158 7.91 22.46 1.92
CA THR A 158 7.44 21.28 1.17
C THR A 158 7.22 21.62 -0.31
N ARG A 159 6.61 22.74 -0.62
CA ARG A 159 6.47 23.23 -2.01
C ARG A 159 7.82 23.45 -2.69
N MET A 160 8.79 24.04 -1.98
CA MET A 160 10.13 24.21 -2.51
C MET A 160 10.81 22.87 -2.81
N LEU A 161 10.66 21.87 -1.93
CA LEU A 161 11.22 20.54 -2.14
C LEU A 161 10.57 19.86 -3.35
N GLU A 162 9.25 19.91 -3.46
CA GLU A 162 8.53 19.35 -4.61
C GLU A 162 9.00 19.94 -5.93
N VAL A 163 9.12 21.26 -5.98
CA VAL A 163 9.59 21.96 -7.19
C VAL A 163 11.03 21.63 -7.54
N ARG A 164 11.91 21.45 -6.55
CA ARG A 164 13.28 21.00 -6.80
C ARG A 164 13.34 19.58 -7.36
N TYR A 165 12.43 18.73 -6.92
CA TYR A 165 12.33 17.35 -7.40
C TYR A 165 11.87 17.26 -8.85
N ASP A 166 10.93 18.10 -9.27
CA ASP A 166 10.41 18.11 -10.64
C ASP A 166 11.16 19.05 -11.59
N PHE A 167 12.28 19.64 -11.13
CA PHE A 167 13.12 20.58 -11.89
C PHE A 167 12.34 21.79 -12.46
N SER A 168 11.20 22.12 -11.88
CA SER A 168 10.49 23.31 -12.28
C SER A 168 11.13 24.57 -11.70
N GLN A 169 10.98 25.71 -12.36
CA GLN A 169 11.49 26.98 -11.86
C GLN A 169 10.62 27.48 -10.69
N VAL A 170 11.27 27.88 -9.61
CA VAL A 170 10.60 28.49 -8.46
C VAL A 170 11.02 29.92 -8.30
N GLU A 171 10.07 30.79 -8.11
CA GLU A 171 10.31 32.00 -7.35
C GLU A 171 10.54 31.65 -5.89
N ASN A 172 11.57 32.25 -5.28
CA ASN A 172 12.04 31.90 -3.95
C ASN A 172 11.06 32.48 -2.91
N GLU A 173 10.02 31.71 -2.58
CA GLU A 173 8.98 32.12 -1.64
C GLU A 173 9.37 31.88 -0.16
N LEU A 174 10.64 31.50 0.14
CA LEU A 174 11.06 31.27 1.50
C LEU A 174 11.32 32.56 2.25
N GLU A 175 10.70 32.68 3.40
CA GLU A 175 10.92 33.77 4.36
C GLU A 175 12.06 33.44 5.33
N ASP A 176 12.61 34.43 6.01
CA ASP A 176 13.72 34.22 6.97
C ASP A 176 13.32 33.29 8.12
N GLN A 177 12.09 33.29 8.55
CA GLN A 177 11.56 32.36 9.56
C GLN A 177 11.56 30.89 9.09
N ASP A 178 11.46 30.62 7.81
CA ASP A 178 11.44 29.26 7.27
C ASP A 178 12.81 28.57 7.39
N ARG A 179 13.88 29.35 7.38
CA ARG A 179 15.25 28.85 7.55
C ARG A 179 15.51 28.27 8.94
N THR A 180 14.74 28.68 9.93
CA THR A 180 14.83 28.21 11.31
C THR A 180 13.87 27.08 11.63
N ALA A 181 12.89 26.81 10.74
CA ALA A 181 11.89 25.77 10.92
C ALA A 181 12.41 24.35 10.71
N VAL A 182 13.56 24.20 10.04
CA VAL A 182 14.18 22.90 9.78
C VAL A 182 15.60 22.87 10.32
N GLN A 183 15.91 21.85 11.13
CA GLN A 183 17.25 21.60 11.63
C GLN A 183 17.73 20.24 11.11
N LEU A 184 18.94 20.23 10.56
CA LEU A 184 19.60 19.00 10.11
C LEU A 184 20.56 18.51 11.21
N TRP A 185 20.30 17.30 11.68
CA TRP A 185 21.17 16.62 12.63
C TRP A 185 21.94 15.50 11.93
N GLN A 186 23.26 15.58 11.93
CA GLN A 186 24.11 14.51 11.45
C GLN A 186 24.66 13.75 12.64
N THR A 187 24.31 12.47 12.78
CA THR A 187 24.91 11.57 13.77
C THR A 187 25.93 10.69 13.07
N ASN A 188 27.16 10.67 13.59
CA ASN A 188 28.15 9.68 13.19
C ASN A 188 27.82 8.37 13.91
N THR A 189 27.28 7.38 13.18
CA THR A 189 27.25 5.99 13.65
C THR A 189 28.67 5.44 13.50
N GLN A 190 29.33 5.15 14.63
CA GLN A 190 30.54 4.33 14.66
C GLN A 190 30.20 2.86 14.43
#